data_2c3519dca125ebc17646178c0138717a
#
_entry.id   2c3519dca125ebc17646178c0138717a
#
_cell.length_a   1.000
_cell.length_b   1.000
_cell.length_c   1.000
_cell.angle_alpha   90.00
_cell.angle_beta   90.00
_cell.angle_gamma   90.00
#
_symmetry.space_group_name_H-M   'P 1'
#
loop_
_entity.id
_entity.type
_entity.pdbx_description
1 polymer ?
#
loop_
_entity_poly.entity_id
_entity_poly.type
_entity_poly.pdbx_seq_one_letter_code
_entity_poly.pdbx_strand_id
1 'polypeptide(L)'
;MSTTNQLGFSFRAPERRVWTVRDLVAAVRTHIEREYSDAWVEGEISNFRAHDSGHLYFTLKDQNSQLNAVMFRSQARLLRFRPENGMQVVVRGRITIYEDRGQLQISAEYIEPKGAGALQIAFEQLKEKLEAEGLFATDRKKPIPALPRRIGIVTSPQAAALRDEIKQMTARLSNISVG
;
A
#
# COMPACT_ATOMS: atom_id res chain seq x y z
N MET A 1 21.76 -70.55 -37.70
CA MET A 1 20.52 -70.08 -37.00
C MET A 1 20.94 -68.91 -36.15
N SER A 2 20.83 -67.71 -36.66
CA SER A 2 21.19 -66.48 -35.92
C SER A 2 19.91 -65.70 -35.67
N THR A 3 19.50 -65.64 -34.40
CA THR A 3 18.33 -64.91 -33.92
C THR A 3 18.75 -63.48 -33.63
N THR A 4 18.47 -62.54 -34.53
CA THR A 4 18.67 -61.12 -34.31
C THR A 4 17.53 -60.60 -33.41
N ASN A 5 17.86 -60.30 -32.15
CA ASN A 5 16.95 -59.71 -31.21
C ASN A 5 16.88 -58.18 -31.49
N GLN A 6 15.85 -57.74 -32.22
CA GLN A 6 15.59 -56.30 -32.44
C GLN A 6 14.90 -55.74 -31.21
N LEU A 7 15.60 -54.97 -30.40
CA LEU A 7 15.05 -54.15 -29.35
C LEU A 7 14.26 -52.99 -30.02
N GLY A 8 12.96 -53.17 -30.15
CA GLY A 8 12.06 -52.13 -30.65
C GLY A 8 11.89 -50.99 -29.66
N PHE A 9 12.69 -49.95 -29.81
CA PHE A 9 12.44 -48.67 -29.12
C PHE A 9 11.27 -47.97 -29.80
N SER A 10 10.08 -48.06 -29.24
CA SER A 10 8.95 -47.23 -29.68
C SER A 10 9.06 -45.82 -29.08
N PHE A 11 9.62 -44.90 -29.84
CA PHE A 11 9.53 -43.47 -29.48
C PHE A 11 8.09 -43.02 -29.67
N ARG A 12 7.33 -42.96 -28.57
CA ARG A 12 6.06 -42.30 -28.58
C ARG A 12 6.35 -40.80 -28.62
N ALA A 13 6.17 -40.16 -29.76
CA ALA A 13 6.28 -38.71 -29.86
C ALA A 13 5.28 -38.06 -28.84
N PRO A 14 5.70 -37.07 -28.07
CA PRO A 14 4.78 -36.41 -27.13
C PRO A 14 3.58 -35.85 -27.89
N GLU A 15 2.39 -36.20 -27.45
CA GLU A 15 1.16 -35.68 -28.06
C GLU A 15 1.18 -34.13 -28.00
N ARG A 16 1.13 -33.52 -29.19
CA ARG A 16 1.15 -32.08 -29.36
C ARG A 16 -0.18 -31.52 -28.84
N ARG A 17 -0.19 -30.94 -27.63
CA ARG A 17 -1.37 -30.23 -27.11
C ARG A 17 -1.44 -28.85 -27.78
N VAL A 18 -2.47 -28.63 -28.58
CA VAL A 18 -2.75 -27.32 -29.19
C VAL A 18 -3.77 -26.60 -28.33
N TRP A 19 -3.41 -25.41 -27.87
CA TRP A 19 -4.27 -24.54 -27.05
C TRP A 19 -4.93 -23.47 -27.91
N THR A 20 -6.14 -23.06 -27.56
CA THR A 20 -6.64 -21.76 -27.99
C THR A 20 -5.93 -20.66 -27.15
N VAL A 21 -5.88 -19.43 -27.68
CA VAL A 21 -5.29 -18.30 -26.93
C VAL A 21 -6.00 -18.12 -25.59
N ARG A 22 -7.33 -18.17 -25.59
CA ARG A 22 -8.18 -18.06 -24.39
C ARG A 22 -7.83 -19.14 -23.36
N ASP A 23 -7.79 -20.39 -23.78
CA ASP A 23 -7.56 -21.52 -22.86
C ASP A 23 -6.16 -21.46 -22.26
N LEU A 24 -5.17 -21.04 -23.05
CA LEU A 24 -3.81 -20.86 -22.57
C LEU A 24 -3.73 -19.74 -21.53
N VAL A 25 -4.32 -18.55 -21.81
CA VAL A 25 -4.35 -17.42 -20.90
C VAL A 25 -5.06 -17.80 -19.59
N ALA A 26 -6.21 -18.48 -19.68
CA ALA A 26 -6.96 -18.94 -18.50
C ALA A 26 -6.15 -19.95 -17.66
N ALA A 27 -5.47 -20.90 -18.31
CA ALA A 27 -4.63 -21.88 -17.61
C ALA A 27 -3.43 -21.23 -16.90
N VAL A 28 -2.75 -20.29 -17.57
CA VAL A 28 -1.64 -19.52 -16.98
C VAL A 28 -2.13 -18.66 -15.84
N ARG A 29 -3.27 -17.96 -16.00
CA ARG A 29 -3.88 -17.18 -14.93
C ARG A 29 -4.14 -18.04 -13.69
N THR A 30 -4.81 -19.17 -13.85
CA THR A 30 -5.12 -20.08 -12.73
C THR A 30 -3.85 -20.53 -12.00
N HIS A 31 -2.80 -20.81 -12.75
CA HIS A 31 -1.52 -21.21 -12.18
C HIS A 31 -0.86 -20.06 -11.38
N ILE A 32 -0.81 -18.87 -11.95
CA ILE A 32 -0.22 -17.69 -11.33
C ILE A 32 -1.01 -17.28 -10.07
N GLU A 33 -2.33 -17.24 -10.15
CA GLU A 33 -3.18 -16.87 -9.01
C GLU A 33 -3.03 -17.82 -7.81
N ARG A 34 -2.79 -19.09 -8.07
CA ARG A 34 -2.54 -20.09 -7.02
C ARG A 34 -1.18 -19.90 -6.37
N GLU A 35 -0.13 -19.70 -7.17
CA GLU A 35 1.25 -19.57 -6.66
C GLU A 35 1.50 -18.20 -5.99
N TYR A 36 0.88 -17.14 -6.51
CA TYR A 36 1.09 -15.75 -6.06
C TYR A 36 -0.20 -15.13 -5.53
N SER A 37 -0.92 -15.89 -4.68
CA SER A 37 -2.18 -15.47 -4.07
C SER A 37 -2.00 -14.37 -3.01
N ASP A 38 -0.80 -14.24 -2.43
CA ASP A 38 -0.43 -13.24 -1.41
C ASP A 38 1.00 -12.75 -1.68
N ALA A 39 1.15 -11.87 -2.65
CA ALA A 39 2.44 -11.32 -3.05
C ALA A 39 2.66 -9.93 -2.44
N TRP A 40 3.87 -9.68 -1.95
CA TRP A 40 4.33 -8.39 -1.50
C TRP A 40 5.32 -7.84 -2.53
N VAL A 41 4.98 -6.71 -3.14
CA VAL A 41 5.77 -6.12 -4.22
C VAL A 41 6.14 -4.70 -3.86
N GLU A 42 7.43 -4.41 -3.94
CA GLU A 42 7.99 -3.07 -3.75
C GLU A 42 8.20 -2.40 -5.10
N GLY A 43 7.91 -1.10 -5.17
CA GLY A 43 8.16 -0.31 -6.37
C GLY A 43 7.77 1.14 -6.22
N GLU A 44 8.11 1.92 -7.24
CA GLU A 44 7.67 3.31 -7.38
C GLU A 44 6.34 3.36 -8.13
N ILE A 45 5.39 4.14 -7.63
CA ILE A 45 4.13 4.40 -8.33
C ILE A 45 4.39 5.27 -9.55
N SER A 46 3.84 4.86 -10.69
CA SER A 46 3.78 5.64 -11.91
C SER A 46 2.42 5.47 -12.59
N ASN A 47 2.08 6.37 -13.52
CA ASN A 47 0.81 6.35 -14.26
C ASN A 47 -0.44 6.25 -13.36
N PHE A 48 -0.38 6.85 -12.18
CA PHE A 48 -1.49 6.81 -11.23
C PHE A 48 -2.74 7.50 -11.78
N ARG A 49 -3.88 6.82 -11.68
CA ARG A 49 -5.19 7.32 -12.09
C ARG A 49 -6.25 6.85 -11.10
N ALA A 50 -7.00 7.80 -10.56
CA ALA A 50 -8.25 7.53 -9.85
C ALA A 50 -9.39 7.56 -10.87
N HIS A 51 -10.16 6.48 -10.97
CA HIS A 51 -11.30 6.38 -11.86
C HIS A 51 -12.60 6.78 -11.13
N ASP A 52 -13.59 7.31 -11.86
CA ASP A 52 -14.89 7.74 -11.30
C ASP A 52 -15.62 6.64 -10.53
N SER A 53 -15.39 5.38 -10.89
CA SER A 53 -15.89 4.20 -10.16
C SER A 53 -15.28 4.04 -8.76
N GLY A 54 -14.24 4.82 -8.44
CA GLY A 54 -13.48 4.74 -7.18
C GLY A 54 -12.38 3.68 -7.18
N HIS A 55 -12.09 3.05 -8.31
CA HIS A 55 -10.93 2.17 -8.48
C HIS A 55 -9.68 3.01 -8.74
N LEU A 56 -8.55 2.52 -8.23
CA LEU A 56 -7.25 3.11 -8.49
C LEU A 56 -6.47 2.22 -9.46
N TYR A 57 -5.90 2.83 -10.49
CA TYR A 57 -5.03 2.17 -11.46
C TYR A 57 -3.67 2.84 -11.41
N PHE A 58 -2.62 2.06 -11.37
CA PHE A 58 -1.25 2.57 -11.38
C PHE A 58 -0.30 1.50 -11.90
N THR A 59 0.94 1.89 -12.12
CA THR A 59 2.02 0.98 -12.46
C THR A 59 3.04 1.00 -11.33
N LEU A 60 3.43 -0.15 -10.83
CA LEU A 60 4.61 -0.30 -10.00
C LEU A 60 5.81 -0.48 -10.91
N LYS A 61 6.85 0.30 -10.72
CA LYS A 61 8.10 0.18 -11.50
C LYS A 61 9.31 0.11 -10.58
N ASP A 62 10.31 -0.57 -11.03
CA ASP A 62 11.68 -0.52 -10.55
C ASP A 62 12.63 -0.10 -11.67
N GLN A 63 13.93 -0.36 -11.53
CA GLN A 63 14.93 0.03 -12.52
C GLN A 63 14.78 -0.73 -13.85
N ASN A 64 14.20 -1.95 -13.85
CA ASN A 64 14.23 -2.86 -14.98
C ASN A 64 12.85 -3.36 -15.41
N SER A 65 11.83 -3.21 -14.57
CA SER A 65 10.54 -3.87 -14.78
C SER A 65 9.36 -2.97 -14.39
N GLN A 66 8.20 -3.32 -14.94
CA GLN A 66 6.95 -2.65 -14.64
C GLN A 66 5.85 -3.69 -14.45
N LEU A 67 5.00 -3.45 -13.46
CA LEU A 67 3.85 -4.28 -13.15
C LEU A 67 2.60 -3.40 -13.04
N ASN A 68 1.58 -3.70 -13.83
CA ASN A 68 0.29 -3.00 -13.70
C ASN A 68 -0.37 -3.37 -12.37
N ALA A 69 -1.04 -2.39 -11.78
CA ALA A 69 -1.73 -2.56 -10.51
C ALA A 69 -3.15 -1.99 -10.59
N VAL A 70 -4.09 -2.69 -10.00
CA VAL A 70 -5.45 -2.23 -9.77
C VAL A 70 -5.80 -2.40 -8.31
N MET A 71 -6.34 -1.34 -7.69
CA MET A 71 -6.91 -1.41 -6.36
C MET A 71 -8.40 -1.10 -6.45
N PHE A 72 -9.23 -2.04 -6.02
CA PHE A 72 -10.67 -1.88 -6.09
C PHE A 72 -11.16 -0.90 -5.02
N ARG A 73 -12.31 -0.27 -5.29
CA ARG A 73 -12.93 0.76 -4.44
C ARG A 73 -13.03 0.38 -2.96
N SER A 74 -13.32 -0.88 -2.65
CA SER A 74 -13.44 -1.37 -1.28
C SER A 74 -12.14 -1.20 -0.49
N GLN A 75 -11.01 -1.52 -1.11
CA GLN A 75 -9.67 -1.37 -0.52
C GLN A 75 -9.19 0.08 -0.60
N ALA A 76 -9.43 0.76 -1.73
CA ALA A 76 -9.02 2.14 -1.93
C ALA A 76 -9.58 3.10 -0.87
N ARG A 77 -10.80 2.84 -0.37
CA ARG A 77 -11.42 3.62 0.71
C ARG A 77 -10.75 3.46 2.07
N LEU A 78 -9.98 2.41 2.27
CA LEU A 78 -9.27 2.13 3.51
C LEU A 78 -7.90 2.79 3.56
N LEU A 79 -7.44 3.38 2.46
CA LEU A 79 -6.17 4.09 2.42
C LEU A 79 -6.17 5.28 3.36
N ARG A 80 -5.10 5.40 4.15
CA ARG A 80 -4.86 6.51 5.06
C ARG A 80 -4.02 7.62 4.46
N PHE A 81 -3.60 7.47 3.22
CA PHE A 81 -2.81 8.42 2.46
C PHE A 81 -3.29 8.42 1.00
N ARG A 82 -2.94 9.44 0.26
CA ARG A 82 -3.24 9.56 -1.17
C ARG A 82 -2.03 9.09 -1.97
N PRO A 83 -2.15 8.01 -2.75
CA PRO A 83 -1.09 7.58 -3.64
C PRO A 83 -0.82 8.61 -4.73
N GLU A 84 0.44 8.85 -5.03
CA GLU A 84 0.89 9.80 -6.06
C GLU A 84 2.06 9.23 -6.85
N ASN A 85 2.26 9.75 -8.07
CA ASN A 85 3.39 9.36 -8.91
C ASN A 85 4.72 9.71 -8.22
N GLY A 86 5.69 8.81 -8.30
CA GLY A 86 7.01 8.97 -7.68
C GLY A 86 7.10 8.44 -6.25
N MET A 87 5.98 8.05 -5.62
CA MET A 87 6.03 7.45 -4.29
C MET A 87 6.62 6.05 -4.33
N GLN A 88 7.57 5.77 -3.44
CA GLN A 88 8.03 4.41 -3.14
C GLN A 88 7.03 3.74 -2.20
N VAL A 89 6.54 2.58 -2.61
CA VAL A 89 5.51 1.85 -1.87
C VAL A 89 5.82 0.37 -1.78
N VAL A 90 5.19 -0.27 -0.80
CA VAL A 90 5.04 -1.73 -0.74
C VAL A 90 3.56 -2.04 -0.94
N VAL A 91 3.26 -2.90 -1.89
CA VAL A 91 1.90 -3.32 -2.25
C VAL A 91 1.75 -4.79 -1.95
N ARG A 92 0.72 -5.14 -1.20
CA ARG A 92 0.27 -6.53 -1.01
C ARG A 92 -0.94 -6.80 -1.85
N GLY A 93 -0.95 -7.94 -2.52
CA GLY A 93 -2.10 -8.35 -3.33
C GLY A 93 -1.87 -9.67 -4.03
N ARG A 94 -2.81 -10.02 -4.89
CA ARG A 94 -2.77 -11.23 -5.70
C ARG A 94 -2.29 -10.90 -7.10
N ILE A 95 -1.35 -11.68 -7.60
CA ILE A 95 -0.94 -11.57 -9.00
C ILE A 95 -1.97 -12.28 -9.88
N THR A 96 -2.40 -11.63 -10.93
CA THR A 96 -3.39 -12.15 -11.88
C THR A 96 -3.07 -11.71 -13.32
N ILE A 97 -3.83 -12.21 -14.27
CA ILE A 97 -3.75 -11.80 -15.67
C ILE A 97 -5.06 -11.12 -16.06
N TYR A 98 -4.97 -9.93 -16.63
CA TYR A 98 -6.09 -9.28 -17.29
C TYR A 98 -6.34 -9.99 -18.62
N GLU A 99 -7.41 -10.80 -18.68
CA GLU A 99 -7.63 -11.76 -19.76
C GLU A 99 -7.75 -11.13 -21.15
N ASP A 100 -8.45 -9.99 -21.26
CA ASP A 100 -8.69 -9.34 -22.56
C ASP A 100 -7.41 -8.92 -23.28
N ARG A 101 -6.33 -8.71 -22.52
CA ARG A 101 -5.04 -8.28 -23.05
C ARG A 101 -3.89 -9.24 -22.72
N GLY A 102 -4.13 -10.29 -21.95
CA GLY A 102 -3.10 -11.23 -21.51
C GLY A 102 -2.00 -10.55 -20.64
N GLN A 103 -2.32 -9.45 -19.98
CA GLN A 103 -1.36 -8.64 -19.24
C GLN A 103 -1.31 -9.04 -17.77
N LEU A 104 -0.08 -9.25 -17.27
CA LEU A 104 0.17 -9.48 -15.87
C LEU A 104 -0.15 -8.22 -15.06
N GLN A 105 -0.85 -8.39 -13.93
CA GLN A 105 -1.19 -7.31 -13.02
C GLN A 105 -1.27 -7.79 -11.58
N ILE A 106 -1.12 -6.88 -10.62
CA ILE A 106 -1.43 -7.11 -9.21
C ILE A 106 -2.81 -6.52 -8.88
N SER A 107 -3.68 -7.37 -8.33
CA SER A 107 -4.90 -6.90 -7.66
C SER A 107 -4.54 -6.52 -6.23
N ALA A 108 -4.28 -5.23 -6.02
CA ALA A 108 -3.79 -4.68 -4.77
C ALA A 108 -4.89 -4.67 -3.69
N GLU A 109 -4.58 -5.23 -2.53
CA GLU A 109 -5.46 -5.27 -1.35
C GLU A 109 -4.98 -4.30 -0.27
N TYR A 110 -3.69 -4.07 -0.21
CA TYR A 110 -3.04 -3.18 0.74
C TYR A 110 -1.86 -2.47 0.08
N ILE A 111 -1.64 -1.22 0.47
CA ILE A 111 -0.52 -0.40 0.01
C ILE A 111 -0.05 0.47 1.16
N GLU A 112 1.26 0.55 1.34
CA GLU A 112 1.89 1.45 2.31
C GLU A 112 3.08 2.18 1.68
N PRO A 113 3.30 3.44 2.05
CA PRO A 113 4.48 4.18 1.62
C PRO A 113 5.74 3.56 2.24
N LYS A 114 6.82 3.46 1.44
CA LYS A 114 8.11 2.97 1.89
C LYS A 114 9.11 4.10 2.13
N GLY A 115 9.89 3.98 3.20
CA GLY A 115 11.04 4.85 3.48
C GLY A 115 10.81 5.89 4.55
N ALA A 116 11.87 6.59 4.93
CA ALA A 116 11.86 7.63 5.97
C ALA A 116 10.94 8.82 5.64
N GLY A 117 10.64 9.05 4.35
CA GLY A 117 9.71 10.07 3.88
C GLY A 117 8.23 9.69 3.99
N ALA A 118 7.88 8.43 4.20
CA ALA A 118 6.50 7.96 4.22
C ALA A 118 5.67 8.64 5.34
N LEU A 119 6.23 8.74 6.53
CA LEU A 119 5.61 9.44 7.66
C LEU A 119 5.51 10.95 7.39
N GLN A 120 6.51 11.53 6.75
CA GLN A 120 6.50 12.95 6.38
C GLN A 120 5.42 13.25 5.36
N ILE A 121 5.28 12.43 4.31
CA ILE A 121 4.22 12.57 3.30
C ILE A 121 2.84 12.44 3.95
N ALA A 122 2.62 11.43 4.79
CA ALA A 122 1.37 11.25 5.51
C ALA A 122 1.05 12.44 6.45
N PHE A 123 2.08 13.01 7.08
CA PHE A 123 1.96 14.19 7.92
C PHE A 123 1.56 15.43 7.10
N GLU A 124 2.23 15.70 5.98
CA GLU A 124 1.90 16.85 5.13
C GLU A 124 0.48 16.74 4.53
N GLN A 125 0.09 15.57 4.05
CA GLN A 125 -1.26 15.33 3.57
C GLN A 125 -2.33 15.51 4.66
N LEU A 126 -2.06 15.05 5.88
CA LEU A 126 -2.95 15.28 7.02
C LEU A 126 -3.04 16.75 7.37
N LYS A 127 -1.92 17.46 7.37
CA LYS A 127 -1.87 18.90 7.62
C LYS A 127 -2.70 19.67 6.59
N GLU A 128 -2.52 19.41 5.29
CA GLU A 128 -3.31 20.01 4.21
C GLU A 128 -4.80 19.74 4.38
N LYS A 129 -5.17 18.50 4.72
CA LYS A 129 -6.56 18.14 4.99
C LYS A 129 -7.15 18.95 6.14
N LEU A 130 -6.45 19.04 7.27
CA LEU A 130 -6.90 19.78 8.46
C LEU A 130 -6.96 21.30 8.19
N GLU A 131 -6.06 21.81 7.35
CA GLU A 131 -6.08 23.20 6.90
C GLU A 131 -7.29 23.49 6.00
N ALA A 132 -7.61 22.60 5.05
CA ALA A 132 -8.80 22.70 4.22
C ALA A 132 -10.12 22.62 5.04
N GLU A 133 -10.12 21.87 6.13
CA GLU A 133 -11.23 21.84 7.11
C GLU A 133 -11.28 23.09 8.00
N GLY A 134 -10.34 24.04 7.82
CA GLY A 134 -10.27 25.30 8.58
C GLY A 134 -9.87 25.15 10.04
N LEU A 135 -9.27 24.01 10.43
CA LEU A 135 -8.91 23.75 11.84
C LEU A 135 -7.75 24.63 12.32
N PHE A 136 -6.95 25.20 11.41
CA PHE A 136 -5.85 26.12 11.73
C PHE A 136 -6.23 27.59 11.61
N ALA A 137 -7.49 27.90 11.24
CA ALA A 137 -7.96 29.25 11.07
C ALA A 137 -7.82 30.08 12.37
N THR A 138 -7.41 31.32 12.24
CA THR A 138 -7.08 32.20 13.36
C THR A 138 -8.29 32.51 14.23
N ASP A 139 -9.48 32.57 13.64
CA ASP A 139 -10.76 32.79 14.31
C ASP A 139 -11.19 31.63 15.24
N ARG A 140 -10.69 30.44 14.97
CA ARG A 140 -10.90 29.25 15.85
C ARG A 140 -9.95 29.21 17.04
N LYS A 141 -8.86 29.96 17.00
CA LYS A 141 -7.88 30.00 18.10
C LYS A 141 -8.40 30.83 19.25
N LYS A 142 -8.54 30.22 20.41
CA LYS A 142 -8.91 30.93 21.64
C LYS A 142 -7.66 31.53 22.28
N PRO A 143 -7.76 32.74 22.87
CA PRO A 143 -6.66 33.32 23.62
C PRO A 143 -6.33 32.42 24.82
N ILE A 144 -5.01 32.29 25.11
CA ILE A 144 -4.55 31.54 26.27
C ILE A 144 -4.91 32.34 27.53
N PRO A 145 -5.60 31.73 28.50
CA PRO A 145 -5.95 32.43 29.74
C PRO A 145 -4.67 32.74 30.55
N ALA A 146 -4.61 33.92 31.15
CA ALA A 146 -3.45 34.37 31.95
C ALA A 146 -3.17 33.45 33.13
N LEU A 147 -4.20 32.84 33.74
CA LEU A 147 -4.08 31.87 34.83
C LEU A 147 -4.93 30.62 34.49
N PRO A 148 -4.36 29.65 33.85
CA PRO A 148 -5.07 28.42 33.53
C PRO A 148 -5.29 27.59 34.81
N ARG A 149 -6.51 27.12 35.01
CA ARG A 149 -6.87 26.23 36.14
C ARG A 149 -6.60 24.76 35.81
N ARG A 150 -6.55 24.44 34.54
CA ARG A 150 -6.36 23.07 34.05
C ARG A 150 -5.57 23.09 32.75
N ILE A 151 -4.54 22.26 32.67
CA ILE A 151 -3.69 22.10 31.47
C ILE A 151 -3.79 20.64 31.05
N GLY A 152 -4.16 20.40 29.79
CA GLY A 152 -4.13 19.08 29.15
C GLY A 152 -2.86 18.92 28.32
N ILE A 153 -2.17 17.78 28.49
CA ILE A 153 -0.99 17.43 27.71
C ILE A 153 -1.33 16.24 26.83
N VAL A 154 -1.21 16.41 25.50
CA VAL A 154 -1.40 15.33 24.52
C VAL A 154 -0.05 14.82 24.09
N THR A 155 0.36 13.68 24.63
CA THR A 155 1.66 13.05 24.36
C THR A 155 1.59 11.53 24.56
N SER A 156 2.64 10.82 24.16
CA SER A 156 2.77 9.40 24.50
C SER A 156 3.02 9.23 26.01
N PRO A 157 2.33 8.29 26.69
CA PRO A 157 2.55 7.98 28.11
C PRO A 157 4.02 7.61 28.45
N GLN A 158 4.77 7.19 27.45
CA GLN A 158 6.18 6.78 27.55
C GLN A 158 7.16 7.90 27.19
N ALA A 159 6.66 9.10 26.83
CA ALA A 159 7.52 10.23 26.49
C ALA A 159 8.39 10.64 27.68
N ALA A 160 9.71 10.60 27.52
CA ALA A 160 10.66 10.96 28.59
C ALA A 160 10.47 12.39 29.10
N ALA A 161 10.10 13.32 28.20
CA ALA A 161 9.82 14.72 28.53
C ALA A 161 8.58 14.93 29.40
N LEU A 162 7.58 14.04 29.36
CA LEU A 162 6.32 14.22 30.07
C LEU A 162 6.52 14.40 31.60
N ARG A 163 7.40 13.61 32.19
CA ARG A 163 7.68 13.68 33.64
C ARG A 163 8.35 14.99 34.03
N ASP A 164 9.25 15.49 33.19
CA ASP A 164 9.96 16.75 33.44
C ASP A 164 9.04 17.95 33.25
N GLU A 165 8.18 17.94 32.26
CA GLU A 165 7.16 18.96 32.03
C GLU A 165 6.17 19.04 33.20
N ILE A 166 5.63 17.90 33.65
CA ILE A 166 4.73 17.84 34.82
C ILE A 166 5.42 18.40 36.07
N LYS A 167 6.68 17.99 36.31
CA LYS A 167 7.46 18.45 37.45
C LYS A 167 7.72 19.97 37.43
N GLN A 168 8.06 20.53 36.28
CA GLN A 168 8.28 21.97 36.11
C GLN A 168 6.97 22.77 36.27
N MET A 169 5.85 22.27 35.70
CA MET A 169 4.56 22.92 35.84
C MET A 169 4.08 22.93 37.32
N THR A 170 4.18 21.79 38.01
CA THR A 170 3.78 21.66 39.41
C THR A 170 4.63 22.51 40.34
N ALA A 171 5.94 22.65 40.02
CA ALA A 171 6.84 23.51 40.81
C ALA A 171 6.59 25.02 40.67
N ARG A 172 6.10 25.45 39.49
CA ARG A 172 5.84 26.86 39.19
C ARG A 172 4.43 27.31 39.48
N LEU A 173 3.49 26.41 39.49
CA LEU A 173 2.05 26.71 39.56
C LEU A 173 1.37 25.72 40.53
N SER A 174 1.49 26.02 41.84
CA SER A 174 1.02 25.16 42.94
C SER A 174 -0.49 24.86 42.93
N ASN A 175 -1.28 25.55 42.11
CA ASN A 175 -2.75 25.44 42.07
C ASN A 175 -3.29 24.88 40.76
N ILE A 176 -2.47 24.24 39.89
CA ILE A 176 -2.92 23.69 38.62
C ILE A 176 -3.07 22.16 38.72
N SER A 177 -4.22 21.68 38.25
CA SER A 177 -4.44 20.25 37.99
C SER A 177 -3.97 19.91 36.59
N VAL A 178 -3.04 18.95 36.47
CA VAL A 178 -2.58 18.37 35.22
C VAL A 178 -3.34 17.07 35.00
N GLY A 179 -4.03 16.94 33.86
CA GLY A 179 -4.80 15.78 33.48
C GLY A 179 -4.36 15.22 32.11
#